data_0cd932e08cbea392c14dec2b95f92425
#
_entry.id   0cd932e08cbea392c14dec2b95f92425
#
_cell.length_a   1.000
_cell.length_b   1.000
_cell.length_c   1.000
_cell.angle_alpha   90.00
_cell.angle_beta   90.00
_cell.angle_gamma   90.00
#
_symmetry.space_group_name_H-M   'P 1'
#
loop_
_entity.id
_entity.type
_entity.pdbx_description
1 polymer ?
#
loop_
_entity_poly.entity_id
_entity_poly.type
_entity_poly.pdbx_seq_one_letter_code
_entity_poly.pdbx_strand_id
1 'polypeptide(L)'
;GSFYIKGNNQKTKLCVEKKIRSQVRIVASRSHPSKMLDALLEEIGEYKIITKGSSLKFCLIAKGQADIYPRLGPTSEWDIAAGHAIVKFAGGSLLTIDRKSMQYNLTENNLNPYFVVASREDLALNAISLITWKEKYCYFYKKQKTVGN
;
A
#
# COMPACT_ATOMS: atom_id res chain seq x y z
N GLY A 1 -9.44 -17.19 -8.30
CA GLY A 1 -8.53 -16.23 -8.92
C GLY A 1 -9.26 -14.96 -9.35
N SER A 2 -8.52 -13.90 -9.59
CA SER A 2 -9.01 -12.61 -10.08
C SER A 2 -8.88 -12.53 -11.59
N PHE A 3 -9.83 -11.86 -12.24
CA PHE A 3 -9.86 -11.75 -13.69
C PHE A 3 -10.22 -10.33 -14.13
N TYR A 4 -9.65 -9.92 -15.26
CA TYR A 4 -10.04 -8.74 -16.00
C TYR A 4 -10.91 -9.14 -17.19
N ILE A 5 -12.06 -8.49 -17.35
CA ILE A 5 -12.97 -8.71 -18.47
C ILE A 5 -13.03 -7.44 -19.29
N LYS A 6 -12.69 -7.55 -20.58
CA LYS A 6 -12.81 -6.45 -21.54
C LYS A 6 -14.20 -6.51 -22.20
N GLY A 7 -14.68 -5.38 -22.76
CA GLY A 7 -16.04 -5.23 -23.30
C GLY A 7 -16.51 -6.25 -24.33
N ASN A 8 -15.61 -7.06 -24.90
CA ASN A 8 -15.91 -8.19 -25.79
C ASN A 8 -15.97 -9.54 -25.05
N ASN A 9 -16.17 -9.55 -23.74
CA ASN A 9 -16.14 -10.73 -22.85
C ASN A 9 -14.81 -11.50 -22.80
N GLN A 10 -13.74 -10.93 -23.33
CA GLN A 10 -12.42 -11.54 -23.21
C GLN A 10 -11.97 -11.50 -21.75
N LYS A 11 -11.78 -12.69 -21.17
CA LYS A 11 -11.40 -12.90 -19.78
C LYS A 11 -9.90 -13.16 -19.67
N THR A 12 -9.18 -12.31 -18.93
CA THR A 12 -7.77 -12.47 -18.68
C THR A 12 -7.53 -12.66 -17.18
N LYS A 13 -6.83 -13.72 -16.79
CA LYS A 13 -6.46 -13.96 -15.39
C LYS A 13 -5.49 -12.88 -14.94
N LEU A 14 -5.76 -12.27 -13.79
CA LEU A 14 -4.86 -11.32 -13.17
C LEU A 14 -3.77 -12.04 -12.38
N CYS A 15 -2.56 -11.51 -12.47
CA CYS A 15 -1.42 -11.96 -11.70
C CYS A 15 -0.56 -10.74 -11.35
N VAL A 16 -0.20 -10.61 -10.09
CA VAL A 16 0.73 -9.56 -9.63
C VAL A 16 2.12 -9.79 -10.23
N GLU A 17 2.91 -8.72 -10.31
CA GLU A 17 4.32 -8.82 -10.72
C GLU A 17 5.17 -9.42 -9.59
N LYS A 18 5.80 -10.53 -9.86
CA LYS A 18 6.70 -11.21 -8.89
C LYS A 18 8.18 -10.91 -9.11
N LYS A 19 8.53 -10.36 -10.28
CA LYS A 19 9.91 -10.03 -10.60
C LYS A 19 10.39 -8.86 -9.73
N ILE A 20 11.58 -9.02 -9.16
CA ILE A 20 12.28 -7.93 -8.48
C ILE A 20 12.77 -6.95 -9.54
N ARG A 21 12.44 -5.67 -9.37
CA ARG A 21 12.86 -4.58 -10.25
C ARG A 21 13.83 -3.67 -9.50
N SER A 22 14.77 -3.08 -10.21
CA SER A 22 15.61 -2.01 -9.65
C SER A 22 14.78 -0.78 -9.29
N GLN A 23 13.79 -0.42 -10.12
CA GLN A 23 12.90 0.70 -9.90
C GLN A 23 11.52 0.21 -9.45
N VAL A 24 11.13 0.57 -8.20
CA VAL A 24 9.85 0.21 -7.59
C VAL A 24 8.73 1.12 -8.11
N ARG A 25 7.62 0.55 -8.58
CA ARG A 25 6.46 1.29 -9.06
C ARG A 25 5.46 1.49 -7.92
N ILE A 26 5.34 2.72 -7.43
CA ILE A 26 4.52 3.08 -6.27
C ILE A 26 3.26 3.79 -6.74
N VAL A 27 2.08 3.29 -6.33
CA VAL A 27 0.82 3.99 -6.59
C VAL A 27 0.54 4.96 -5.45
N ALA A 28 0.34 6.22 -5.79
CA ALA A 28 -0.02 7.26 -4.82
C ALA A 28 -1.30 7.99 -5.22
N SER A 29 -1.93 8.66 -4.24
CA SER A 29 -3.05 9.56 -4.49
C SER A 29 -2.52 10.93 -4.89
N ARG A 30 -3.19 11.59 -5.84
CA ARG A 30 -2.88 12.98 -6.22
C ARG A 30 -3.20 14.00 -5.13
N SER A 31 -4.16 13.69 -4.28
CA SER A 31 -4.83 14.68 -3.43
C SER A 31 -4.40 14.64 -1.96
N HIS A 32 -3.51 13.72 -1.58
CA HIS A 32 -3.17 13.50 -0.17
C HIS A 32 -1.66 13.33 -0.01
N PRO A 33 -0.89 14.45 0.05
CA PRO A 33 0.50 14.38 0.49
C PRO A 33 0.55 13.83 1.92
N SER A 34 1.49 12.96 2.19
CA SER A 34 1.67 12.35 3.52
C SER A 34 3.15 12.33 3.86
N LYS A 35 3.51 12.89 5.02
CA LYS A 35 4.89 12.85 5.54
C LYS A 35 5.43 11.40 5.66
N MET A 36 4.54 10.46 5.93
CA MET A 36 4.90 9.04 5.97
C MET A 36 5.22 8.50 4.57
N LEU A 37 4.51 8.97 3.53
CA LEU A 37 4.83 8.61 2.15
C LEU A 37 6.18 9.20 1.74
N ASP A 38 6.43 10.47 2.07
CA ASP A 38 7.71 11.12 1.78
C ASP A 38 8.85 10.36 2.44
N ALA A 39 8.68 9.94 3.71
CA ALA A 39 9.64 9.12 4.44
C ALA A 39 9.94 7.78 3.74
N LEU A 40 8.90 7.11 3.21
CA LEU A 40 9.08 5.90 2.42
C LEU A 40 9.87 6.17 1.13
N LEU A 41 9.52 7.25 0.40
CA LEU A 41 10.14 7.59 -0.88
C LEU A 41 11.62 7.94 -0.76
N GLU A 42 12.04 8.55 0.36
CA GLU A 42 13.44 8.88 0.61
C GLU A 42 14.32 7.64 0.83
N GLU A 43 13.75 6.53 1.33
CA GLU A 43 14.51 5.35 1.75
C GLU A 43 14.36 4.14 0.81
N ILE A 44 13.33 4.12 -0.05
CA ILE A 44 13.01 2.93 -0.85
C ILE A 44 13.97 2.70 -2.04
N GLY A 45 14.85 3.65 -2.31
CA GLY A 45 15.75 3.62 -3.47
C GLY A 45 15.10 4.16 -4.75
N GLU A 46 15.40 3.58 -5.90
CA GLU A 46 14.81 4.02 -7.16
C GLU A 46 13.33 3.69 -7.26
N TYR A 47 12.51 4.68 -7.53
CA TYR A 47 11.08 4.49 -7.66
C TYR A 47 10.46 5.30 -8.81
N LYS A 48 9.25 4.88 -9.21
CA LYS A 48 8.37 5.61 -10.13
C LYS A 48 7.00 5.76 -9.50
N ILE A 49 6.50 6.99 -9.41
CA ILE A 49 5.14 7.26 -8.95
C ILE A 49 4.14 7.06 -10.09
N ILE A 50 3.09 6.30 -9.80
CA ILE A 50 1.93 6.12 -10.67
C ILE A 50 0.72 6.71 -9.94
N THR A 51 0.06 7.68 -10.57
CA THR A 51 -1.07 8.37 -9.95
C THR A 51 -2.39 7.79 -10.45
N LYS A 52 -3.22 7.31 -9.52
CA LYS A 52 -4.60 6.84 -9.80
C LYS A 52 -5.53 7.17 -8.64
N GLY A 53 -6.81 7.40 -8.97
CA GLY A 53 -7.86 7.60 -7.99
C GLY A 53 -8.50 6.31 -7.50
N SER A 54 -9.19 6.38 -6.37
CA SER A 54 -10.08 5.34 -5.83
C SER A 54 -9.46 3.92 -5.73
N SER A 55 -10.29 2.90 -5.76
CA SER A 55 -9.96 1.47 -5.73
C SER A 55 -9.18 0.98 -6.96
N LEU A 56 -9.08 1.77 -8.02
CA LEU A 56 -8.25 1.44 -9.20
C LEU A 56 -6.77 1.20 -8.85
N LYS A 57 -6.30 1.72 -7.72
CA LYS A 57 -4.95 1.47 -7.21
C LYS A 57 -4.69 -0.01 -6.92
N PHE A 58 -5.68 -0.70 -6.35
CA PHE A 58 -5.63 -2.16 -6.15
C PHE A 58 -5.57 -2.92 -7.49
N CYS A 59 -6.35 -2.44 -8.48
CA CYS A 59 -6.36 -3.05 -9.80
C CYS A 59 -5.01 -2.95 -10.51
N LEU A 60 -4.25 -1.85 -10.32
CA LEU A 60 -2.90 -1.72 -10.88
C LEU A 60 -1.93 -2.75 -10.29
N ILE A 61 -1.98 -2.98 -8.96
CA ILE A 61 -1.18 -4.03 -8.31
C ILE A 61 -1.58 -5.41 -8.86
N ALA A 62 -2.89 -5.72 -8.88
CA ALA A 62 -3.40 -7.01 -9.33
C ALA A 62 -3.07 -7.31 -10.81
N LYS A 63 -2.95 -6.27 -11.65
CA LYS A 63 -2.53 -6.38 -13.07
C LYS A 63 -1.01 -6.46 -13.26
N GLY A 64 -0.21 -6.42 -12.21
CA GLY A 64 1.24 -6.35 -12.31
C GLY A 64 1.77 -5.04 -12.93
N GLN A 65 0.96 -3.97 -12.90
CA GLN A 65 1.31 -2.65 -13.43
C GLN A 65 1.91 -1.72 -12.39
N ALA A 66 1.83 -2.09 -11.11
CA ALA A 66 2.46 -1.42 -9.98
C ALA A 66 2.92 -2.46 -8.95
N ASP A 67 3.80 -2.05 -8.04
CA ASP A 67 4.44 -2.94 -7.08
C ASP A 67 3.99 -2.68 -5.65
N ILE A 68 3.78 -1.40 -5.27
CA ILE A 68 3.35 -1.00 -3.92
C ILE A 68 2.24 0.06 -4.00
N TYR A 69 1.29 -0.02 -3.08
CA TYR A 69 0.32 1.02 -2.77
C TYR A 69 0.24 1.21 -1.25
N PRO A 70 0.96 2.20 -0.68
CA PRO A 70 0.82 2.58 0.71
C PRO A 70 -0.45 3.44 0.91
N ARG A 71 -1.25 3.11 1.92
CA ARG A 71 -2.39 3.91 2.35
C ARG A 71 -2.19 4.38 3.79
N LEU A 72 -1.73 5.61 3.91
CA LEU A 72 -1.31 6.27 5.15
C LEU A 72 -2.26 7.42 5.51
N GLY A 73 -3.53 7.19 5.29
CA GLY A 73 -4.62 8.10 5.61
C GLY A 73 -5.93 7.32 5.77
N PRO A 74 -6.96 7.93 6.38
CA PRO A 74 -8.19 7.24 6.72
C PRO A 74 -8.91 6.68 5.46
N THR A 75 -9.47 5.47 5.61
CA THR A 75 -10.39 4.83 4.67
C THR A 75 -11.37 3.96 5.45
N SER A 76 -12.52 3.70 4.87
CA SER A 76 -13.50 2.77 5.41
C SER A 76 -13.35 1.37 4.81
N GLU A 77 -13.86 0.37 5.50
CA GLU A 77 -13.80 -1.03 5.05
C GLU A 77 -14.38 -1.24 3.64
N TRP A 78 -15.51 -0.59 3.34
CA TRP A 78 -16.15 -0.67 2.00
C TRP A 78 -15.34 -0.04 0.88
N ASP A 79 -14.40 0.88 1.18
CA ASP A 79 -13.51 1.45 0.18
C ASP A 79 -12.47 0.45 -0.34
N ILE A 80 -12.14 -0.57 0.48
CA ILE A 80 -10.99 -1.42 0.22
C ILE A 80 -11.30 -2.92 0.12
N ALA A 81 -12.36 -3.44 0.73
CA ALA A 81 -12.61 -4.88 0.84
C ALA A 81 -12.62 -5.59 -0.52
N ALA A 82 -13.32 -5.04 -1.52
CA ALA A 82 -13.34 -5.59 -2.87
C ALA A 82 -11.95 -5.53 -3.56
N GLY A 83 -11.24 -4.40 -3.41
CA GLY A 83 -9.88 -4.23 -3.94
C GLY A 83 -8.89 -5.18 -3.29
N HIS A 84 -8.99 -5.39 -1.97
CA HIS A 84 -8.17 -6.35 -1.23
C HIS A 84 -8.40 -7.78 -1.76
N ALA A 85 -9.65 -8.20 -1.94
CA ALA A 85 -9.96 -9.51 -2.50
C ALA A 85 -9.34 -9.69 -3.89
N ILE A 86 -9.44 -8.68 -4.78
CA ILE A 86 -8.85 -8.72 -6.11
C ILE A 86 -7.34 -8.93 -6.04
N VAL A 87 -6.63 -8.19 -5.20
CA VAL A 87 -5.17 -8.31 -5.04
C VAL A 87 -4.79 -9.65 -4.45
N LYS A 88 -5.47 -10.10 -3.38
CA LYS A 88 -5.23 -11.39 -2.74
C LYS A 88 -5.33 -12.55 -3.73
N PHE A 89 -6.41 -12.60 -4.51
CA PHE A 89 -6.64 -13.66 -5.49
C PHE A 89 -5.82 -13.52 -6.78
N ALA A 90 -5.16 -12.37 -7.00
CA ALA A 90 -4.12 -12.18 -8.01
C ALA A 90 -2.73 -12.59 -7.49
N GLY A 91 -2.59 -12.96 -6.21
CA GLY A 91 -1.36 -13.40 -5.57
C GLY A 91 -0.54 -12.30 -4.90
N GLY A 92 -1.13 -11.12 -4.68
CA GLY A 92 -0.54 -10.03 -3.90
C GLY A 92 -0.86 -10.12 -2.41
N SER A 93 -0.37 -9.15 -1.65
CA SER A 93 -0.52 -9.04 -0.21
C SER A 93 -1.06 -7.68 0.20
N LEU A 94 -1.83 -7.63 1.30
CA LEU A 94 -2.20 -6.42 2.03
C LEU A 94 -1.89 -6.64 3.50
N LEU A 95 -1.02 -5.81 4.05
CA LEU A 95 -0.66 -5.82 5.46
C LEU A 95 -0.95 -4.46 6.09
N THR A 96 -1.46 -4.48 7.32
CA THR A 96 -1.58 -3.28 8.15
C THR A 96 -0.20 -2.80 8.59
N ILE A 97 -0.10 -1.55 9.07
CA ILE A 97 1.20 -0.97 9.48
C ILE A 97 1.84 -1.72 10.65
N ASP A 98 1.07 -2.45 11.44
CA ASP A 98 1.53 -3.36 12.49
C ASP A 98 1.82 -4.79 11.98
N ARG A 99 1.95 -4.95 10.65
CA ARG A 99 2.34 -6.19 9.94
C ARG A 99 1.36 -7.34 10.07
N LYS A 100 0.07 -7.04 10.33
CA LYS A 100 -0.99 -8.04 10.41
C LYS A 100 -1.81 -8.08 9.13
N SER A 101 -2.47 -9.20 8.89
CA SER A 101 -3.49 -9.28 7.86
C SER A 101 -4.67 -8.38 8.19
N MET A 102 -5.19 -7.67 7.19
CA MET A 102 -6.39 -6.85 7.33
C MET A 102 -7.58 -7.70 7.75
N GLN A 103 -8.28 -7.24 8.75
CA GLN A 103 -9.53 -7.82 9.26
C GLN A 103 -10.68 -6.87 8.98
N TYR A 104 -11.90 -7.39 8.89
CA TYR A 104 -13.10 -6.63 8.59
C TYR A 104 -14.20 -6.98 9.59
N ASN A 105 -15.14 -6.04 9.82
CA ASN A 105 -16.30 -6.21 10.71
C ASN A 105 -15.92 -6.54 12.17
N LEU A 106 -14.78 -6.06 12.65
CA LEU A 106 -14.36 -6.30 14.04
C LEU A 106 -14.81 -5.22 15.01
N THR A 107 -15.14 -4.02 14.54
CA THR A 107 -15.51 -2.87 15.36
C THR A 107 -16.70 -2.16 14.73
N GLU A 108 -17.46 -1.42 15.55
CA GLU A 108 -18.55 -0.54 15.07
C GLU A 108 -17.99 0.61 14.20
N ASN A 109 -16.74 0.98 14.44
CA ASN A 109 -16.02 1.96 13.63
C ASN A 109 -15.41 1.26 12.42
N ASN A 110 -16.05 1.37 11.27
CA ASN A 110 -15.62 0.78 10.00
C ASN A 110 -14.36 1.44 9.38
N LEU A 111 -13.53 2.13 10.17
CA LEU A 111 -12.28 2.73 9.71
C LEU A 111 -11.15 1.69 9.70
N ASN A 112 -10.42 1.68 8.60
CA ASN A 112 -9.26 0.82 8.46
C ASN A 112 -8.03 1.39 9.18
N PRO A 113 -7.17 0.54 9.76
CA PRO A 113 -5.81 0.94 10.08
C PRO A 113 -5.05 1.32 8.80
N TYR A 114 -3.94 2.04 8.93
CA TYR A 114 -3.03 2.26 7.80
C TYR A 114 -2.47 0.94 7.30
N PHE A 115 -2.25 0.83 5.99
CA PHE A 115 -1.85 -0.42 5.36
C PHE A 115 -0.96 -0.21 4.14
N VAL A 116 -0.30 -1.28 3.75
CA VAL A 116 0.45 -1.37 2.49
C VAL A 116 -0.07 -2.55 1.67
N VAL A 117 -0.44 -2.28 0.42
CA VAL A 117 -0.72 -3.30 -0.59
C VAL A 117 0.52 -3.49 -1.43
N ALA A 118 0.92 -4.72 -1.70
CA ALA A 118 2.07 -4.99 -2.55
C ALA A 118 1.89 -6.23 -3.42
N SER A 119 2.67 -6.30 -4.49
CA SER A 119 2.74 -7.47 -5.36
C SER A 119 3.35 -8.69 -4.67
N ARG A 120 4.15 -8.48 -3.61
CA ARG A 120 4.79 -9.50 -2.78
C ARG A 120 4.77 -9.08 -1.31
N GLU A 121 4.70 -10.05 -0.43
CA GLU A 121 4.64 -9.81 1.02
C GLU A 121 5.94 -9.22 1.57
N ASP A 122 7.10 -9.72 1.13
CA ASP A 122 8.40 -9.18 1.52
C ASP A 122 8.56 -7.69 1.17
N LEU A 123 8.00 -7.27 0.03
CA LEU A 123 8.00 -5.88 -0.39
C LEU A 123 7.08 -5.02 0.49
N ALA A 124 5.92 -5.56 0.91
CA ALA A 124 5.04 -4.88 1.88
C ALA A 124 5.72 -4.71 3.23
N LEU A 125 6.36 -5.78 3.75
CA LEU A 125 7.08 -5.75 5.03
C LEU A 125 8.25 -4.77 5.01
N ASN A 126 9.01 -4.71 3.90
CA ASN A 126 10.09 -3.74 3.73
C ASN A 126 9.55 -2.30 3.76
N ALA A 127 8.51 -2.01 2.98
CA ALA A 127 7.88 -0.69 2.96
C ALA A 127 7.35 -0.26 4.33
N ILE A 128 6.71 -1.18 5.07
CA ILE A 128 6.24 -0.92 6.45
C ILE A 128 7.42 -0.62 7.38
N SER A 129 8.51 -1.36 7.25
CA SER A 129 9.73 -1.12 8.05
C SER A 129 10.28 0.29 7.84
N LEU A 130 10.38 0.73 6.59
CA LEU A 130 10.88 2.08 6.24
C LEU A 130 9.96 3.19 6.78
N ILE A 131 8.64 3.00 6.68
CA ILE A 131 7.63 3.94 7.20
C ILE A 131 7.74 4.05 8.72
N THR A 132 7.76 2.93 9.44
CA THR A 132 7.72 2.90 10.91
C THR A 132 9.05 3.28 11.55
N TRP A 133 10.17 3.02 10.87
CA TRP A 133 11.50 3.42 11.36
C TRP A 133 11.62 4.94 11.47
N LYS A 134 11.18 5.69 10.47
CA LYS A 134 11.24 7.18 10.51
C LYS A 134 10.28 7.80 11.51
N GLU A 135 9.10 7.24 11.74
CA GLU A 135 8.20 7.72 12.80
C GLU A 135 8.87 7.63 14.17
N LYS A 136 9.54 6.53 14.44
CA LYS A 136 10.26 6.30 15.70
C LYS A 136 11.43 7.29 15.87
N TYR A 137 12.18 7.57 14.80
CA TYR A 137 13.28 8.53 14.80
C TYR A 137 12.81 9.97 14.92
N CYS A 138 11.77 10.36 14.21
CA CYS A 138 11.20 11.71 14.28
C CYS A 138 10.65 12.03 15.70
N TYR A 139 10.09 11.02 16.38
CA TYR A 139 9.63 11.14 17.77
C TYR A 139 10.80 11.31 18.74
N PHE A 140 11.90 10.56 18.59
CA PHE A 140 13.10 10.67 19.41
C PHE A 140 13.80 12.03 19.23
N TYR A 141 13.93 12.52 18.01
CA TYR A 141 14.56 13.83 17.72
C TYR A 141 13.75 15.01 18.28
N LYS A 142 12.43 14.95 18.23
CA LYS A 142 11.56 15.97 18.85
C LYS A 142 11.68 15.98 20.39
N LYS A 143 11.78 14.80 20.99
CA LYS A 143 11.88 14.67 22.45
C LYS A 143 13.22 15.18 23.00
N GLN A 144 14.30 15.06 22.24
CA GLN A 144 15.60 15.62 22.63
C GLN A 144 15.66 17.15 22.54
N LYS A 145 14.91 17.79 21.61
CA LYS A 145 14.85 19.25 21.52
C LYS A 145 13.95 19.91 22.59
N THR A 146 13.03 19.16 23.20
CA THR A 146 12.16 19.68 24.27
C THR A 146 12.72 19.51 25.68
N VAL A 147 13.84 18.80 25.84
CA VAL A 147 14.52 18.61 27.13
C VAL A 147 15.75 19.53 27.28
N GLY A 148 16.02 20.35 26.28
CA GLY A 148 17.19 21.27 26.23
C GLY A 148 16.86 22.77 26.33
N ASN A 149 15.72 23.12 26.99
CA ASN A 149 15.39 24.52 27.39
C ASN A 149 15.05 24.57 28.86
#